data_7126f642856fa02e53bcacc2ff7b3c0c
#
_entry.id   7126f642856fa02e53bcacc2ff7b3c0c
#
_cell.length_a   1.000
_cell.length_b   1.000
_cell.length_c   1.000
_cell.angle_alpha   90.00
_cell.angle_beta   90.00
_cell.angle_gamma   90.00
#
_symmetry.space_group_name_H-M   'P 1'
#
loop_
_entity.id
_entity.type
_entity.pdbx_description
1 polymer ?
#
loop_
_entity_poly.entity_id
_entity_poly.type
_entity_poly.pdbx_seq_one_letter_code
_entity_poly.pdbx_strand_id
1 'polypeptide(L)'
;MRKIDYHMHTHFSGDSEASPREHIEQAIRMGLDEICFTDHRDFDYPIDTFDLDTDAYFMELSALKNEYVDRITIKIGVEVGLDMDHIDEINTFVAQCPFDYVIGSIHVIHHTEFYYGEFFKGKTKEEAHREFFEETL
;
A
#
# COMPACT_ATOMS: atom_id res chain seq x y z
N MET A 1 14.33 -7.17 21.08
CA MET A 1 14.18 -6.26 19.92
C MET A 1 12.80 -6.50 19.37
N ARG A 2 11.95 -5.47 19.23
CA ARG A 2 10.60 -5.61 18.62
C ARG A 2 10.75 -6.08 17.19
N LYS A 3 9.90 -7.02 16.79
CA LYS A 3 9.80 -7.51 15.41
C LYS A 3 8.53 -6.91 14.82
N ILE A 4 8.68 -6.12 13.79
CA ILE A 4 7.58 -5.40 13.16
C ILE A 4 7.58 -5.62 11.64
N ASP A 5 6.39 -5.54 11.02
CA ASP A 5 6.20 -5.52 9.58
C ASP A 5 5.18 -4.45 9.23
N TYR A 6 5.56 -3.48 8.39
CA TYR A 6 4.75 -2.32 8.03
C TYR A 6 4.43 -2.23 6.54
N HIS A 7 4.55 -3.35 5.82
CA HIS A 7 4.20 -3.39 4.41
C HIS A 7 3.55 -4.73 4.06
N MET A 8 2.24 -4.78 4.05
CA MET A 8 1.48 -5.97 3.68
C MET A 8 0.13 -5.60 3.07
N HIS A 9 -0.27 -6.37 2.06
CA HIS A 9 -1.50 -6.17 1.30
C HIS A 9 -2.47 -7.32 1.53
N THR A 10 -3.75 -7.01 1.50
CA THR A 10 -4.83 -7.95 1.71
C THR A 10 -5.79 -7.95 0.51
N HIS A 11 -6.92 -8.64 0.64
CA HIS A 11 -7.96 -8.64 -0.38
C HIS A 11 -8.57 -7.25 -0.68
N PHE A 12 -8.20 -6.21 0.08
CA PHE A 12 -8.55 -4.83 -0.23
C PHE A 12 -7.69 -4.22 -1.33
N SER A 13 -6.54 -4.82 -1.64
CA SER A 13 -5.69 -4.48 -2.79
C SER A 13 -5.91 -5.45 -3.94
N GLY A 14 -5.88 -4.95 -5.18
CA GLY A 14 -6.04 -5.78 -6.37
C GLY A 14 -4.92 -6.80 -6.63
N ASP A 15 -3.82 -6.72 -5.89
CA ASP A 15 -2.64 -7.57 -6.00
C ASP A 15 -2.56 -8.69 -4.94
N SER A 16 -3.54 -8.76 -4.02
CA SER A 16 -3.57 -9.78 -2.97
C SER A 16 -4.98 -10.38 -2.80
N GLU A 17 -5.04 -11.68 -2.50
CA GLU A 17 -6.27 -12.39 -2.12
C GLU A 17 -6.30 -12.77 -0.63
N ALA A 18 -5.22 -12.50 0.10
CA ALA A 18 -5.09 -12.88 1.50
C ALA A 18 -6.03 -12.05 2.39
N SER A 19 -6.71 -12.71 3.33
CA SER A 19 -7.50 -11.97 4.31
C SER A 19 -6.61 -11.33 5.37
N PRO A 20 -7.04 -10.18 5.95
CA PRO A 20 -6.32 -9.57 7.08
C PRO A 20 -6.12 -10.54 8.24
N ARG A 21 -7.11 -11.40 8.53
CA ARG A 21 -7.04 -12.42 9.58
C ARG A 21 -5.91 -13.42 9.34
N GLU A 22 -5.73 -13.90 8.11
CA GLU A 22 -4.66 -14.84 7.77
C GLU A 22 -3.28 -14.23 8.03
N HIS A 23 -3.09 -12.96 7.65
CA HIS A 23 -1.86 -12.21 7.95
C HIS A 23 -1.62 -12.07 9.46
N ILE A 24 -2.63 -11.69 10.23
CA ILE A 24 -2.53 -11.56 11.69
C ILE A 24 -2.12 -12.89 12.33
N GLU A 25 -2.79 -13.98 11.98
CA GLU A 25 -2.47 -15.30 12.54
C GLU A 25 -1.08 -15.77 12.14
N GLN A 26 -0.64 -15.46 10.90
CA GLN A 26 0.72 -15.75 10.46
C GLN A 26 1.75 -14.92 11.20
N ALA A 27 1.52 -13.61 11.38
CA ALA A 27 2.39 -12.71 12.12
C ALA A 27 2.59 -13.19 13.57
N ILE A 28 1.51 -13.59 14.22
CA ILE A 28 1.56 -14.17 15.57
C ILE A 28 2.39 -15.47 15.60
N ARG A 29 2.19 -16.38 14.64
CA ARG A 29 2.99 -17.61 14.53
C ARG A 29 4.48 -17.33 14.33
N MET A 30 4.82 -16.26 13.62
CA MET A 30 6.20 -15.82 13.39
C MET A 30 6.80 -15.05 14.56
N GLY A 31 5.98 -14.71 15.56
CA GLY A 31 6.38 -13.95 16.74
C GLY A 31 6.68 -12.49 16.43
N LEU A 32 5.87 -11.87 15.56
CA LEU A 32 5.87 -10.42 15.37
C LEU A 32 5.14 -9.76 16.54
N ASP A 33 5.62 -8.59 16.93
CA ASP A 33 5.04 -7.78 18.01
C ASP A 33 4.01 -6.76 17.46
N GLU A 34 4.20 -6.36 16.20
CA GLU A 34 3.36 -5.33 15.57
C GLU A 34 3.36 -5.50 14.05
N ILE A 35 2.21 -5.25 13.44
CA ILE A 35 2.03 -5.21 11.99
C ILE A 35 1.24 -3.97 11.57
N CYS A 36 1.44 -3.54 10.33
CA CYS A 36 0.64 -2.50 9.69
C CYS A 36 0.15 -3.00 8.32
N PHE A 37 -1.16 -2.97 8.13
CA PHE A 37 -1.75 -3.17 6.81
C PHE A 37 -1.58 -1.91 5.99
N THR A 38 -1.19 -2.05 4.73
CA THR A 38 -0.88 -0.93 3.82
C THR A 38 -1.37 -1.25 2.43
N ASP A 39 -2.67 -1.58 2.33
CA ASP A 39 -3.30 -1.86 1.04
C ASP A 39 -3.21 -0.64 0.12
N HIS A 40 -3.23 -0.88 -1.18
CA HIS A 40 -3.02 0.14 -2.21
C HIS A 40 -4.15 1.14 -2.31
N ARG A 41 -3.78 2.39 -2.53
CA ARG A 41 -4.64 3.44 -3.09
C ARG A 41 -3.87 4.17 -4.19
N ASP A 42 -4.18 3.86 -5.43
CA ASP A 42 -3.60 4.54 -6.58
C ASP A 42 -4.68 5.33 -7.31
N PHE A 43 -4.30 6.50 -7.80
CA PHE A 43 -5.16 7.35 -8.59
C PHE A 43 -4.81 7.11 -10.08
N ASP A 44 -5.83 6.78 -10.89
CA ASP A 44 -5.69 6.57 -12.34
C ASP A 44 -4.66 5.47 -12.74
N TYR A 45 -4.61 4.36 -12.00
CA TYR A 45 -3.75 3.23 -12.38
C TYR A 45 -4.26 2.59 -13.68
N PRO A 46 -3.40 2.46 -14.71
CA PRO A 46 -3.86 2.24 -16.09
C PRO A 46 -4.40 0.83 -16.38
N ILE A 47 -4.13 -0.17 -15.55
CA ILE A 47 -4.46 -1.58 -15.84
C ILE A 47 -5.42 -2.17 -14.84
N ASP A 48 -5.16 -2.00 -13.54
CA ASP A 48 -5.98 -2.50 -12.44
C ASP A 48 -6.52 -1.34 -11.60
N THR A 49 -7.63 -1.58 -10.93
CA THR A 49 -8.19 -0.59 -10.02
C THR A 49 -7.67 -0.83 -8.61
N PHE A 50 -6.79 0.05 -8.14
CA PHE A 50 -6.39 0.15 -6.74
C PHE A 50 -7.19 1.24 -6.04
N ASP A 51 -8.52 1.07 -5.99
CA ASP A 51 -9.46 2.00 -5.37
C ASP A 51 -9.91 1.44 -4.02
N LEU A 52 -9.20 1.84 -2.96
CA LEU A 52 -9.44 1.34 -1.62
C LEU A 52 -10.79 1.80 -1.07
N ASP A 53 -11.70 0.85 -0.82
CA ASP A 53 -12.91 1.10 -0.03
C ASP A 53 -12.53 1.35 1.44
N THR A 54 -12.29 2.62 1.77
CA THR A 54 -11.82 3.02 3.09
C THR A 54 -12.81 2.70 4.21
N ASP A 55 -14.11 2.77 3.95
CA ASP A 55 -15.13 2.49 4.97
C ASP A 55 -15.12 1.01 5.34
N ALA A 56 -15.12 0.12 4.35
CA ALA A 56 -15.01 -1.33 4.56
C ALA A 56 -13.67 -1.69 5.21
N TYR A 57 -12.57 -1.09 4.74
CA TYR A 57 -11.21 -1.30 5.24
C TYR A 57 -11.07 -0.96 6.73
N PHE A 58 -11.45 0.25 7.12
CA PHE A 58 -11.39 0.67 8.52
C PHE A 58 -12.35 -0.12 9.40
N MET A 59 -13.53 -0.48 8.89
CA MET A 59 -14.50 -1.28 9.64
C MET A 59 -13.93 -2.67 9.97
N GLU A 60 -13.41 -3.39 8.99
CA GLU A 60 -12.85 -4.74 9.20
C GLU A 60 -11.59 -4.72 10.05
N LEU A 61 -10.62 -3.85 9.71
CA LEU A 61 -9.37 -3.79 10.46
C LEU A 61 -9.54 -3.31 11.91
N SER A 62 -10.47 -2.38 12.16
CA SER A 62 -10.76 -1.95 13.53
C SER A 62 -11.40 -3.08 14.37
N ALA A 63 -12.27 -3.89 13.77
CA ALA A 63 -12.82 -5.05 14.43
C ALA A 63 -11.73 -6.07 14.80
N LEU A 64 -10.83 -6.37 13.84
CA LEU A 64 -9.70 -7.27 14.06
C LEU A 64 -8.70 -6.69 15.08
N LYS A 65 -8.39 -5.41 15.03
CA LYS A 65 -7.54 -4.73 16.01
C LYS A 65 -8.06 -4.89 17.43
N ASN A 66 -9.37 -4.81 17.63
CA ASN A 66 -10.00 -5.04 18.92
C ASN A 66 -9.98 -6.53 19.33
N GLU A 67 -10.23 -7.44 18.40
CA GLU A 67 -10.23 -8.88 18.64
C GLU A 67 -8.85 -9.41 19.09
N TYR A 68 -7.78 -8.87 18.50
CA TYR A 68 -6.41 -9.33 18.71
C TYR A 68 -5.60 -8.45 19.67
N VAL A 69 -6.22 -7.51 20.39
CA VAL A 69 -5.55 -6.48 21.20
C VAL A 69 -4.52 -7.02 22.21
N ASP A 70 -4.77 -8.20 22.79
CA ASP A 70 -3.88 -8.84 23.76
C ASP A 70 -2.80 -9.75 23.12
N ARG A 71 -2.82 -9.90 21.80
CA ARG A 71 -1.96 -10.85 21.07
C ARG A 71 -0.92 -10.20 20.18
N ILE A 72 -1.28 -9.11 19.50
CA ILE A 72 -0.41 -8.39 18.59
C ILE A 72 -0.91 -6.94 18.41
N THR A 73 0.00 -6.00 18.22
CA THR A 73 -0.38 -4.63 17.86
C THR A 73 -0.68 -4.55 16.37
N ILE A 74 -1.87 -4.07 16.01
CA ILE A 74 -2.28 -3.87 14.61
C ILE A 74 -2.38 -2.37 14.33
N LYS A 75 -1.76 -1.95 13.24
CA LYS A 75 -1.82 -0.61 12.67
C LYS A 75 -2.59 -0.64 11.35
N ILE A 76 -3.27 0.46 11.05
CA ILE A 76 -4.01 0.64 9.81
C ILE A 76 -3.33 1.74 9.02
N GLY A 77 -2.67 1.37 7.97
CA GLY A 77 -1.96 2.27 7.07
C GLY A 77 -2.51 2.20 5.65
N VAL A 78 -1.77 2.75 4.73
CA VAL A 78 -2.05 2.73 3.29
C VAL A 78 -0.75 2.83 2.51
N GLU A 79 -0.66 2.17 1.37
CA GLU A 79 0.32 2.47 0.34
C GLU A 79 -0.34 3.28 -0.77
N VAL A 80 0.14 4.51 -0.96
CA VAL A 80 -0.41 5.44 -1.96
C VAL A 80 0.53 5.54 -3.14
N GLY A 81 0.01 5.30 -4.35
CA GLY A 81 0.71 5.60 -5.58
C GLY A 81 0.95 7.12 -5.71
N LEU A 82 2.21 7.51 -5.78
CA LEU A 82 2.60 8.91 -5.97
C LEU A 82 2.52 9.24 -7.45
N ASP A 83 1.65 10.17 -7.79
CA ASP A 83 1.46 10.71 -9.13
C ASP A 83 1.30 12.23 -9.02
N MET A 84 2.16 12.97 -9.73
CA MET A 84 2.15 14.44 -9.70
C MET A 84 0.88 15.03 -10.30
N ASP A 85 0.24 14.34 -11.23
CA ASP A 85 -1.01 14.79 -11.82
C ASP A 85 -2.20 14.67 -10.84
N HIS A 86 -2.05 13.86 -9.77
CA HIS A 86 -3.07 13.61 -8.74
C HIS A 86 -2.65 14.03 -7.33
N ILE A 87 -1.63 14.89 -7.20
CA ILE A 87 -1.06 15.24 -5.89
C ILE A 87 -2.07 15.89 -4.93
N ASP A 88 -3.03 16.66 -5.44
CA ASP A 88 -4.05 17.30 -4.61
C ASP A 88 -5.08 16.28 -4.09
N GLU A 89 -5.47 15.31 -4.92
CA GLU A 89 -6.34 14.20 -4.54
C GLU A 89 -5.66 13.30 -3.50
N ILE A 90 -4.37 12.97 -3.71
CA ILE A 90 -3.55 12.20 -2.78
C ILE A 90 -3.50 12.89 -1.41
N ASN A 91 -3.15 14.18 -1.38
CA ASN A 91 -3.08 14.96 -0.15
C ASN A 91 -4.43 15.01 0.57
N THR A 92 -5.51 15.19 -0.19
CA THR A 92 -6.88 15.21 0.36
C THR A 92 -7.24 13.86 0.97
N PHE A 93 -7.01 12.78 0.26
CA PHE A 93 -7.28 11.41 0.70
C PHE A 93 -6.54 11.07 2.00
N VAL A 94 -5.22 11.30 2.03
CA VAL A 94 -4.40 11.03 3.23
C VAL A 94 -4.84 11.89 4.42
N ALA A 95 -5.22 13.15 4.20
CA ALA A 95 -5.65 14.04 5.27
C ALA A 95 -7.04 13.70 5.83
N GLN A 96 -7.90 13.06 5.05
CA GLN A 96 -9.27 12.72 5.45
C GLN A 96 -9.38 11.39 6.21
N CYS A 97 -8.41 10.50 6.07
CA CYS A 97 -8.43 9.19 6.68
C CYS A 97 -7.48 9.10 7.88
N PRO A 98 -7.88 8.44 8.98
CA PRO A 98 -7.07 8.34 10.20
C PRO A 98 -6.05 7.20 10.11
N PHE A 99 -5.22 7.19 9.07
CA PHE A 99 -4.15 6.21 8.92
C PHE A 99 -3.09 6.34 10.01
N ASP A 100 -2.67 5.21 10.58
CA ASP A 100 -1.53 5.12 11.50
C ASP A 100 -0.19 5.30 10.76
N TYR A 101 -0.12 4.94 9.47
CA TYR A 101 1.09 4.96 8.64
C TYR A 101 0.75 5.11 7.16
N VAL A 102 1.59 5.81 6.42
CA VAL A 102 1.44 6.01 4.97
C VAL A 102 2.76 5.69 4.29
N ILE A 103 2.72 4.81 3.30
CA ILE A 103 3.80 4.59 2.35
C ILE A 103 3.47 5.40 1.09
N GLY A 104 4.43 6.15 0.58
CA GLY A 104 4.37 6.72 -0.76
C GLY A 104 5.26 5.92 -1.69
N SER A 105 4.71 5.42 -2.78
CA SER A 105 5.41 4.60 -3.75
C SER A 105 5.11 5.07 -5.16
N ILE A 106 6.07 4.96 -6.09
CA ILE A 106 5.83 5.29 -7.49
C ILE A 106 5.51 3.99 -8.22
N HIS A 107 4.26 3.87 -8.67
CA HIS A 107 3.78 2.71 -9.41
C HIS A 107 3.64 2.99 -10.92
N VAL A 108 3.51 4.26 -11.26
CA VAL A 108 3.26 4.75 -12.61
C VAL A 108 4.16 5.95 -12.91
N ILE A 109 4.74 6.01 -14.10
CA ILE A 109 5.40 7.19 -14.66
C ILE A 109 4.82 7.43 -16.04
N HIS A 110 4.36 8.66 -16.29
CA HIS A 110 3.73 9.05 -17.56
C HIS A 110 2.63 8.07 -18.00
N HIS A 111 1.72 7.72 -17.07
CA HIS A 111 0.63 6.74 -17.27
C HIS A 111 1.10 5.33 -17.67
N THR A 112 2.37 5.00 -17.41
CA THR A 112 2.95 3.70 -17.71
C THR A 112 3.39 3.02 -16.42
N GLU A 113 2.83 1.85 -16.17
CA GLU A 113 3.14 1.02 -15.00
C GLU A 113 4.44 0.23 -15.19
N PHE A 114 5.00 -0.25 -14.06
CA PHE A 114 6.26 -0.99 -14.07
C PHE A 114 6.09 -2.50 -14.10
N TYR A 115 5.02 -3.02 -13.54
CA TYR A 115 4.87 -4.44 -13.25
C TYR A 115 4.92 -5.31 -14.51
N TYR A 116 4.21 -4.90 -15.58
CA TYR A 116 4.20 -5.65 -16.85
C TYR A 116 5.36 -5.29 -17.77
N GLY A 117 6.24 -4.38 -17.34
CA GLY A 117 7.47 -4.06 -18.04
C GLY A 117 7.34 -3.11 -19.22
N GLU A 118 6.17 -2.52 -19.44
CA GLU A 118 5.96 -1.56 -20.54
C GLU A 118 6.89 -0.35 -20.41
N PHE A 119 7.08 0.14 -19.18
CA PHE A 119 7.98 1.25 -18.88
C PHE A 119 9.43 1.02 -19.36
N PHE A 120 9.88 -0.23 -19.37
CA PHE A 120 11.27 -0.59 -19.71
C PHE A 120 11.50 -0.79 -21.22
N LYS A 121 10.43 -0.88 -22.02
CA LYS A 121 10.55 -1.14 -23.45
C LYS A 121 11.33 -0.05 -24.18
N GLY A 122 12.36 -0.46 -24.91
CA GLY A 122 13.20 0.42 -25.69
C GLY A 122 14.18 1.29 -24.90
N LYS A 123 14.29 1.11 -23.57
CA LYS A 123 15.21 1.82 -22.69
C LYS A 123 16.34 0.92 -22.22
N THR A 124 17.52 1.48 -22.06
CA THR A 124 18.59 0.87 -21.27
C THR A 124 18.24 0.95 -19.79
N LYS A 125 18.93 0.15 -18.97
CA LYS A 125 18.77 0.19 -17.50
C LYS A 125 19.06 1.60 -16.94
N GLU A 126 20.11 2.25 -17.46
CA GLU A 126 20.53 3.59 -17.04
C GLU A 126 19.48 4.66 -17.39
N GLU A 127 18.86 4.56 -18.58
CA GLU A 127 17.78 5.46 -18.99
C GLU A 127 16.55 5.28 -18.14
N ALA A 128 16.12 4.03 -17.91
CA ALA A 128 14.96 3.73 -17.07
C ALA A 128 15.14 4.21 -15.62
N HIS A 129 16.32 3.97 -15.02
CA HIS A 129 16.61 4.46 -13.67
C HIS A 129 16.66 5.97 -13.59
N ARG A 130 17.23 6.65 -14.61
CA ARG A 130 17.28 8.10 -14.64
C ARG A 130 15.88 8.69 -14.67
N GLU A 131 15.04 8.22 -15.56
CA GLU A 131 13.64 8.66 -15.69
C GLU A 131 12.87 8.44 -14.39
N PHE A 132 13.00 7.25 -13.76
CA PHE A 132 12.40 6.97 -12.47
C PHE A 132 12.80 7.98 -11.38
N PHE A 133 14.10 8.31 -11.29
CA PHE A 133 14.56 9.25 -10.26
C PHE A 133 14.26 10.71 -10.59
N GLU A 134 14.14 11.09 -11.86
CA GLU A 134 13.74 12.43 -12.28
C GLU A 134 12.29 12.70 -11.88
N GLU A 135 11.42 11.71 -11.95
CA GLU A 135 10.00 11.81 -11.49
C GLU A 135 9.84 11.76 -9.95
N THR A 136 10.85 11.24 -9.25
CA THR A 136 10.81 11.12 -7.78
C THR A 136 11.29 12.40 -7.07
N LEU A 137 11.95 13.31 -7.78
CA LEU A 137 12.61 14.51 -7.22
C LEU A 137 11.78 15.78 -7.41
#